data_ed33055166608c2c7535522e82b6b312
#
_entry.id   ed33055166608c2c7535522e82b6b312
#
_cell.length_a   1.000
_cell.length_b   1.000
_cell.length_c   1.000
_cell.angle_alpha   90.00
_cell.angle_beta   90.00
_cell.angle_gamma   90.00
#
_symmetry.space_group_name_H-M   'P 1'
#
loop_
_entity.id
_entity.type
_entity.pdbx_description
1 polymer ?
#
loop_
_entity_poly.entity_id
_entity_poly.type
_entity_poly.pdbx_seq_one_letter_code
_entity_poly.pdbx_strand_id
1 'polypeptide(L)'
;ALLPMWYVEEGSAVLASSAYNLGYVKKIQELLGLSVDLMTEPELAIEPNLDIRPWGWDVALRKRLSGLGVDEALLPSMEQLNGLREYSHRSKAVSLLPELQLNEYFCGESYYLKTQEEWKTFVEERECCLLKAPLSGSGKGLNWCKGIFTPFISGWCTRVAASQGGIIAEPIYNKVEDFAMEFYSDG
;
A
#
# COMPACT_ATOMS: atom_id res chain seq x y z
N ALA A 1 14.88 7.11 -0.39
CA ALA A 1 14.19 8.20 0.27
C ALA A 1 14.49 8.13 1.78
N LEU A 2 14.85 9.26 2.39
CA LEU A 2 15.24 9.32 3.81
C LEU A 2 14.07 9.75 4.73
N LEU A 3 12.83 9.60 4.26
CA LEU A 3 11.65 9.95 5.05
C LEU A 3 11.59 9.26 6.42
N PRO A 4 11.99 8.00 6.60
CA PRO A 4 11.97 7.37 7.91
C PRO A 4 12.75 8.10 8.99
N MET A 5 13.79 8.87 8.66
CA MET A 5 14.56 9.64 9.65
C MET A 5 13.72 10.59 10.52
N TRP A 6 12.49 10.93 10.08
CA TRP A 6 11.62 11.87 10.78
C TRP A 6 10.72 11.23 11.85
N TYR A 7 10.58 9.90 11.85
CA TYR A 7 9.63 9.20 12.72
C TYR A 7 10.14 7.89 13.31
N VAL A 8 11.35 7.46 12.98
CA VAL A 8 11.95 6.28 13.62
C VAL A 8 12.39 6.59 15.04
N GLU A 9 12.44 5.55 15.86
CA GLU A 9 12.92 5.62 17.25
C GLU A 9 14.39 6.10 17.32
N GLU A 10 14.74 6.79 18.39
CA GLU A 10 16.09 7.22 18.66
C GLU A 10 17.06 6.03 18.68
N GLY A 11 18.22 6.21 18.07
CA GLY A 11 19.22 5.14 17.92
C GLY A 11 18.97 4.17 16.78
N SER A 12 17.93 4.39 15.98
CA SER A 12 17.68 3.61 14.76
C SER A 12 18.58 4.04 13.61
N ALA A 13 18.74 3.16 12.62
CA ALA A 13 19.39 3.49 11.35
C ALA A 13 18.41 3.46 10.18
N VAL A 14 18.56 4.38 9.24
CA VAL A 14 17.76 4.43 8.01
C VAL A 14 18.60 3.93 6.84
N LEU A 15 18.14 2.89 6.17
CA LEU A 15 18.79 2.33 5.00
C LEU A 15 18.76 3.31 3.83
N ALA A 16 19.93 3.65 3.33
CA ALA A 16 20.11 4.49 2.14
C ALA A 16 20.88 3.75 1.05
N SER A 17 20.60 4.07 -0.20
CA SER A 17 21.29 3.47 -1.35
C SER A 17 22.77 3.91 -1.47
N SER A 18 23.14 5.00 -0.82
CA SER A 18 24.53 5.50 -0.78
C SER A 18 24.73 6.51 0.33
N ALA A 19 26.00 6.73 0.71
CA ALA A 19 26.42 7.75 1.65
C ALA A 19 26.44 9.18 1.06
N TYR A 20 26.00 9.39 -0.17
CA TYR A 20 26.07 10.68 -0.88
C TYR A 20 25.49 11.85 -0.08
N ASN A 21 24.37 11.63 0.59
CA ASN A 21 23.68 12.65 1.36
C ASN A 21 24.08 12.71 2.84
N LEU A 22 25.11 11.99 3.26
CA LEU A 22 25.50 11.89 4.68
C LEU A 22 25.77 13.26 5.30
N GLY A 23 26.48 14.16 4.60
CA GLY A 23 26.75 15.51 5.10
C GLY A 23 25.48 16.35 5.29
N TYR A 24 24.50 16.19 4.42
CA TYR A 24 23.20 16.85 4.58
C TYR A 24 22.41 16.25 5.74
N VAL A 25 22.39 14.92 5.88
CA VAL A 25 21.72 14.24 7.00
C VAL A 25 22.29 14.70 8.32
N LYS A 26 23.63 14.72 8.49
CA LYS A 26 24.30 15.20 9.71
C LYS A 26 23.88 16.64 10.06
N LYS A 27 23.84 17.52 9.08
CA LYS A 27 23.41 18.91 9.30
C LYS A 27 21.95 19.00 9.78
N ILE A 28 21.06 18.18 9.25
CA ILE A 28 19.66 18.13 9.69
C ILE A 28 19.54 17.52 11.09
N GLN A 29 20.31 16.48 11.38
CA GLN A 29 20.38 15.87 12.71
C GLN A 29 20.81 16.88 13.77
N GLU A 30 21.90 17.61 13.52
CA GLU A 30 22.38 18.68 14.40
C GLU A 30 21.35 19.79 14.61
N LEU A 31 20.70 20.24 13.52
CA LEU A 31 19.73 21.32 13.56
C LEU A 31 18.45 20.95 14.34
N LEU A 32 18.03 19.72 14.28
CA LEU A 32 16.74 19.25 14.82
C LEU A 32 16.89 18.32 16.03
N GLY A 33 18.13 18.01 16.45
CA GLY A 33 18.40 17.12 17.57
C GLY A 33 17.98 15.66 17.30
N LEU A 34 18.08 15.20 16.04
CA LEU A 34 17.70 13.83 15.67
C LEU A 34 18.86 12.86 15.91
N SER A 35 18.59 11.77 16.61
CA SER A 35 19.57 10.68 16.85
C SER A 35 19.22 9.46 15.98
N VAL A 36 19.45 9.59 14.68
CA VAL A 36 19.18 8.55 13.68
C VAL A 36 20.38 8.37 12.77
N ASP A 37 20.89 7.17 12.66
CA ASP A 37 22.01 6.88 11.79
C ASP A 37 21.59 6.60 10.35
N LEU A 38 22.52 6.78 9.40
CA LEU A 38 22.33 6.38 8.02
C LEU A 38 23.18 5.13 7.77
N MET A 39 22.53 4.06 7.34
CA MET A 39 23.16 2.79 6.99
C MET A 39 23.11 2.58 5.47
N THR A 40 24.21 2.16 4.89
CA THR A 40 24.31 1.77 3.48
C THR A 40 24.11 0.26 3.28
N GLU A 41 23.87 -0.18 2.05
CA GLU A 41 23.69 -1.61 1.74
C GLU A 41 24.89 -2.49 2.15
N PRO A 42 26.17 -2.07 1.96
CA PRO A 42 27.31 -2.83 2.45
C PRO A 42 27.38 -2.94 3.97
N GLU A 43 26.99 -1.90 4.69
CA GLU A 43 26.96 -1.89 6.17
C GLU A 43 25.85 -2.80 6.69
N LEU A 44 24.69 -2.80 6.03
CA LEU A 44 23.58 -3.71 6.36
C LEU A 44 23.99 -5.18 6.32
N ALA A 45 24.80 -5.58 5.34
CA ALA A 45 25.24 -6.96 5.15
C ALA A 45 26.13 -7.51 6.27
N ILE A 46 26.75 -6.64 7.07
CA ILE A 46 27.70 -7.01 8.14
C ILE A 46 27.16 -6.70 9.55
N GLU A 47 25.99 -6.08 9.64
CA GLU A 47 25.37 -5.75 10.93
C GLU A 47 24.75 -7.01 11.56
N PRO A 48 25.19 -7.44 12.75
CA PRO A 48 24.75 -8.70 13.33
C PRO A 48 23.38 -8.63 14.02
N ASN A 49 22.94 -7.44 14.43
CA ASN A 49 21.74 -7.26 15.23
C ASN A 49 20.73 -6.35 14.51
N LEU A 50 20.04 -6.92 13.53
CA LEU A 50 19.03 -6.19 12.76
C LEU A 50 17.62 -6.45 13.28
N ASP A 51 16.88 -5.38 13.54
CA ASP A 51 15.44 -5.35 13.60
C ASP A 51 14.93 -4.54 12.39
N ILE A 52 14.49 -5.24 11.36
CA ILE A 52 14.18 -4.64 10.06
C ILE A 52 12.72 -4.20 10.03
N ARG A 53 12.47 -2.90 10.05
CA ARG A 53 11.12 -2.30 10.03
C ARG A 53 10.89 -1.48 8.76
N PRO A 54 10.52 -2.10 7.64
CA PRO A 54 10.21 -1.37 6.41
C PRO A 54 8.84 -0.71 6.51
N TRP A 55 8.57 0.26 5.62
CA TRP A 55 7.24 0.81 5.44
C TRP A 55 6.18 -0.27 5.10
N GLY A 56 6.59 -1.31 4.42
CA GLY A 56 5.77 -2.48 4.12
C GLY A 56 6.63 -3.58 3.50
N TRP A 57 6.30 -4.81 3.82
CA TRP A 57 6.96 -5.98 3.27
C TRP A 57 6.33 -6.40 1.93
N ASP A 58 7.18 -6.66 0.94
CA ASP A 58 6.82 -7.31 -0.30
C ASP A 58 7.91 -8.26 -0.80
N VAL A 59 7.60 -9.02 -1.84
CA VAL A 59 8.52 -10.01 -2.41
C VAL A 59 9.78 -9.35 -2.99
N ALA A 60 9.66 -8.13 -3.53
CA ALA A 60 10.81 -7.43 -4.13
C ALA A 60 11.79 -6.96 -3.05
N LEU A 61 11.29 -6.39 -1.96
CA LEU A 61 12.10 -5.99 -0.81
C LEU A 61 12.77 -7.19 -0.17
N ARG A 62 12.02 -8.26 0.10
CA ARG A 62 12.58 -9.50 0.63
C ARG A 62 13.73 -10.04 -0.23
N LYS A 63 13.50 -10.14 -1.54
CA LYS A 63 14.54 -10.59 -2.49
C LYS A 63 15.77 -9.69 -2.49
N ARG A 64 15.56 -8.37 -2.40
CA ARG A 64 16.67 -7.40 -2.33
C ARG A 64 17.50 -7.61 -1.06
N LEU A 65 16.86 -7.70 0.10
CA LEU A 65 17.55 -7.88 1.38
C LEU A 65 18.29 -9.23 1.47
N SER A 66 17.67 -10.31 1.01
CA SER A 66 18.32 -11.61 0.88
C SER A 66 19.54 -11.54 -0.05
N GLY A 67 19.43 -10.85 -1.18
CA GLY A 67 20.56 -10.62 -2.12
C GLY A 67 21.67 -9.76 -1.56
N LEU A 68 21.42 -8.95 -0.54
CA LEU A 68 22.41 -8.18 0.21
C LEU A 68 23.07 -8.97 1.34
N GLY A 69 22.68 -10.23 1.56
CA GLY A 69 23.25 -11.09 2.59
C GLY A 69 22.57 -11.00 3.96
N VAL A 70 21.42 -10.36 4.06
CA VAL A 70 20.63 -10.39 5.29
C VAL A 70 20.18 -11.81 5.60
N ASP A 71 20.28 -12.22 6.87
CA ASP A 71 19.89 -13.54 7.33
C ASP A 71 18.42 -13.82 6.98
N GLU A 72 18.17 -14.96 6.36
CA GLU A 72 16.82 -15.40 5.97
C GLU A 72 15.89 -15.54 7.19
N ALA A 73 16.42 -15.77 8.38
CA ALA A 73 15.65 -15.83 9.62
C ALA A 73 15.01 -14.49 10.02
N LEU A 74 15.57 -13.38 9.54
CA LEU A 74 15.08 -12.02 9.78
C LEU A 74 14.07 -11.55 8.70
N LEU A 75 13.88 -12.35 7.65
CA LEU A 75 13.02 -12.01 6.53
C LEU A 75 11.67 -12.77 6.62
N PRO A 76 10.56 -12.12 6.27
CA PRO A 76 9.27 -12.81 6.28
C PRO A 76 9.26 -13.97 5.28
N SER A 77 8.60 -15.07 5.63
CA SER A 77 8.37 -16.18 4.73
C SER A 77 7.50 -15.78 3.54
N MET A 78 7.51 -16.58 2.47
CA MET A 78 6.60 -16.34 1.33
C MET A 78 5.12 -16.51 1.73
N GLU A 79 4.83 -17.34 2.70
CA GLU A 79 3.48 -17.49 3.26
C GLU A 79 3.02 -16.22 3.96
N GLN A 80 3.87 -15.64 4.82
CA GLN A 80 3.60 -14.35 5.46
C GLN A 80 3.40 -13.23 4.45
N LEU A 81 4.23 -13.15 3.40
CA LEU A 81 4.07 -12.14 2.34
C LEU A 81 2.78 -12.32 1.54
N ASN A 82 2.37 -13.55 1.27
CA ASN A 82 1.09 -13.84 0.63
C ASN A 82 -0.08 -13.45 1.53
N GLY A 83 0.00 -13.72 2.83
CA GLY A 83 -0.98 -13.29 3.82
C GLY A 83 -1.11 -11.76 3.86
N LEU A 84 0.02 -11.03 3.96
CA LEU A 84 0.03 -9.57 3.91
C LEU A 84 -0.62 -9.03 2.63
N ARG A 85 -0.31 -9.62 1.47
CA ARG A 85 -0.93 -9.25 0.20
C ARG A 85 -2.43 -9.49 0.21
N GLU A 86 -2.88 -10.63 0.75
CA GLU A 86 -4.29 -10.97 0.84
C GLU A 86 -5.05 -9.98 1.74
N TYR A 87 -4.53 -9.69 2.94
CA TYR A 87 -5.16 -8.74 3.86
C TYR A 87 -5.14 -7.29 3.35
N SER A 88 -4.13 -6.91 2.57
CA SER A 88 -4.05 -5.60 1.94
C SER A 88 -4.98 -5.44 0.73
N HIS A 89 -5.62 -6.51 0.28
CA HIS A 89 -6.49 -6.50 -0.87
C HIS A 89 -7.86 -5.89 -0.53
N ARG A 90 -8.28 -4.84 -1.25
CA ARG A 90 -9.53 -4.09 -0.97
C ARG A 90 -10.79 -4.93 -0.95
N SER A 91 -10.80 -6.12 -1.56
CA SER A 91 -11.96 -7.02 -1.46
C SER A 91 -12.28 -7.44 -0.02
N LYS A 92 -11.31 -7.41 0.89
CA LYS A 92 -11.56 -7.64 2.32
C LYS A 92 -12.42 -6.51 2.92
N ALA A 93 -12.13 -5.27 2.56
CA ALA A 93 -12.95 -4.13 2.98
C ALA A 93 -14.37 -4.21 2.41
N VAL A 94 -14.52 -4.69 1.15
CA VAL A 94 -15.85 -4.92 0.55
C VAL A 94 -16.68 -5.90 1.39
N SER A 95 -16.08 -6.99 1.84
CA SER A 95 -16.78 -8.00 2.65
C SER A 95 -17.12 -7.52 4.06
N LEU A 96 -16.33 -6.59 4.62
CA LEU A 96 -16.55 -6.03 5.96
C LEU A 96 -17.53 -4.85 5.96
N LEU A 97 -17.69 -4.16 4.85
CA LEU A 97 -18.50 -2.94 4.78
C LEU A 97 -19.92 -3.08 5.33
N PRO A 98 -20.68 -4.15 5.06
CA PRO A 98 -22.02 -4.33 5.63
C PRO A 98 -22.03 -4.42 7.16
N GLU A 99 -20.99 -5.02 7.76
CA GLU A 99 -20.88 -5.16 9.21
C GLU A 99 -20.51 -3.84 9.89
N LEU A 100 -19.86 -2.92 9.16
CA LEU A 100 -19.47 -1.59 9.63
C LEU A 100 -20.60 -0.57 9.55
N GLN A 101 -21.66 -0.86 8.79
CA GLN A 101 -22.84 0.01 8.66
C GLN A 101 -23.79 -0.21 9.81
N LEU A 102 -23.43 0.29 10.99
CA LEU A 102 -24.13 0.01 12.25
C LEU A 102 -25.51 0.68 12.38
N ASN A 103 -25.79 1.71 11.60
CA ASN A 103 -27.06 2.44 11.60
C ASN A 103 -27.22 3.26 10.30
N GLU A 104 -28.35 3.94 10.15
CA GLU A 104 -28.74 4.73 8.96
C GLU A 104 -27.81 5.91 8.61
N TYR A 105 -26.95 6.34 9.53
CA TYR A 105 -25.97 7.41 9.26
C TYR A 105 -24.71 6.90 8.53
N PHE A 106 -24.51 5.58 8.49
CA PHE A 106 -23.42 4.98 7.74
C PHE A 106 -23.94 4.54 6.37
N CYS A 107 -23.36 5.08 5.33
CA CYS A 107 -23.66 4.70 3.96
C CYS A 107 -22.41 4.27 3.22
N GLY A 108 -22.56 3.67 2.09
CA GLY A 108 -21.49 3.30 1.19
C GLY A 108 -21.78 1.94 0.54
N GLU A 109 -21.35 1.83 -0.69
CA GLU A 109 -21.43 0.61 -1.46
C GLU A 109 -20.07 0.35 -2.09
N SER A 110 -19.61 -0.89 -2.02
CA SER A 110 -18.40 -1.33 -2.66
C SER A 110 -18.58 -2.75 -3.17
N TYR A 111 -18.13 -3.02 -4.37
CA TYR A 111 -18.35 -4.27 -5.07
C TYR A 111 -17.03 -4.83 -5.58
N TYR A 112 -16.83 -6.14 -5.46
CA TYR A 112 -15.71 -6.83 -6.05
C TYR A 112 -16.15 -7.59 -7.28
N LEU A 113 -15.88 -7.03 -8.45
CA LEU A 113 -16.33 -7.51 -9.75
C LEU A 113 -15.19 -8.23 -10.48
N LYS A 114 -15.49 -9.36 -11.11
CA LYS A 114 -14.49 -10.25 -11.70
C LYS A 114 -14.57 -10.40 -13.21
N THR A 115 -15.74 -10.12 -13.80
CA THR A 115 -16.00 -10.36 -15.22
C THR A 115 -16.20 -9.05 -15.98
N GLN A 116 -15.94 -9.10 -17.28
CA GLN A 116 -16.15 -7.94 -18.16
C GLN A 116 -17.61 -7.49 -18.20
N GLU A 117 -18.55 -8.43 -18.12
CA GLU A 117 -19.97 -8.12 -18.10
C GLU A 117 -20.35 -7.38 -16.83
N GLU A 118 -19.88 -7.83 -15.65
CA GLU A 118 -20.11 -7.13 -14.39
C GLU A 118 -19.56 -5.70 -14.40
N TRP A 119 -18.32 -5.49 -14.91
CA TRP A 119 -17.71 -4.16 -14.99
C TRP A 119 -18.53 -3.24 -15.91
N LYS A 120 -18.93 -3.77 -17.08
CA LYS A 120 -19.72 -3.03 -18.06
C LYS A 120 -21.08 -2.64 -17.47
N THR A 121 -21.82 -3.59 -16.93
CA THR A 121 -23.12 -3.37 -16.30
C THR A 121 -23.02 -2.33 -15.19
N PHE A 122 -22.03 -2.47 -14.30
CA PHE A 122 -21.85 -1.53 -13.20
C PHE A 122 -21.63 -0.10 -13.67
N VAL A 123 -20.82 0.10 -14.72
CA VAL A 123 -20.52 1.42 -15.28
C VAL A 123 -21.72 2.00 -16.03
N GLU A 124 -22.41 1.20 -16.84
CA GLU A 124 -23.48 1.69 -17.72
C GLU A 124 -24.80 1.94 -16.97
N GLU A 125 -25.02 1.29 -15.83
CA GLU A 125 -26.21 1.53 -14.98
C GLU A 125 -26.07 2.76 -14.08
N ARG A 126 -24.94 3.44 -14.08
CA ARG A 126 -24.64 4.59 -13.19
C ARG A 126 -24.18 5.80 -13.98
N GLU A 127 -24.69 6.97 -13.63
CA GLU A 127 -24.24 8.23 -14.23
C GLU A 127 -22.74 8.44 -14.01
N CYS A 128 -22.27 8.17 -12.78
CA CYS A 128 -20.85 8.27 -12.38
C CYS A 128 -20.49 7.13 -11.42
N CYS A 129 -19.32 6.54 -11.63
CA CYS A 129 -18.76 5.56 -10.69
C CYS A 129 -17.24 5.56 -10.71
N LEU A 130 -16.65 4.91 -9.71
CA LEU A 130 -15.21 4.78 -9.54
C LEU A 130 -14.80 3.31 -9.56
N LEU A 131 -13.91 2.97 -10.47
CA LEU A 131 -13.25 1.65 -10.50
C LEU A 131 -11.86 1.77 -9.87
N LYS A 132 -11.52 0.83 -9.00
CA LYS A 132 -10.24 0.81 -8.27
C LYS A 132 -9.51 -0.51 -8.47
N ALA A 133 -8.20 -0.44 -8.68
CA ALA A 133 -7.36 -1.63 -8.59
C ALA A 133 -7.27 -2.10 -7.13
N PRO A 134 -7.49 -3.39 -6.83
CA PRO A 134 -7.56 -3.88 -5.45
C PRO A 134 -6.30 -3.63 -4.60
N LEU A 135 -5.12 -3.66 -5.22
CA LEU A 135 -3.82 -3.48 -4.56
C LEU A 135 -3.18 -2.16 -5.01
N SER A 136 -3.85 -1.05 -4.80
CA SER A 136 -3.33 0.28 -5.14
C SER A 136 -3.55 1.26 -4.00
N GLY A 137 -2.76 2.33 -3.95
CA GLY A 137 -2.84 3.38 -2.94
C GLY A 137 -2.50 4.75 -3.51
N SER A 138 -2.63 5.78 -2.69
CA SER A 138 -2.21 7.16 -3.00
C SER A 138 -2.76 7.69 -4.32
N GLY A 139 -4.03 7.43 -4.60
CA GLY A 139 -4.70 7.88 -5.82
C GLY A 139 -4.33 7.13 -7.10
N LYS A 140 -3.38 6.19 -7.05
CA LYS A 140 -3.02 5.35 -8.20
C LYS A 140 -4.04 4.23 -8.38
N GLY A 141 -4.16 3.72 -9.61
CA GLY A 141 -5.08 2.61 -9.89
C GLY A 141 -6.55 2.96 -9.74
N LEU A 142 -6.94 4.20 -10.02
CA LEU A 142 -8.30 4.68 -10.04
C LEU A 142 -8.73 5.00 -11.48
N ASN A 143 -9.97 4.65 -11.82
CA ASN A 143 -10.63 5.03 -13.07
C ASN A 143 -12.01 5.63 -12.77
N TRP A 144 -12.18 6.91 -13.10
CA TRP A 144 -13.43 7.62 -12.99
C TRP A 144 -14.25 7.38 -14.24
N CYS A 145 -15.45 6.82 -14.10
CA CYS A 145 -16.34 6.47 -15.19
C CYS A 145 -17.59 7.34 -15.19
N LYS A 146 -18.06 7.72 -16.39
CA LYS A 146 -19.25 8.56 -16.63
C LYS A 146 -20.27 7.81 -17.49
N GLY A 147 -20.82 6.71 -16.97
CA GLY A 147 -21.89 5.95 -17.62
C GLY A 147 -21.53 5.26 -18.93
N ILE A 148 -20.28 5.30 -19.37
CA ILE A 148 -19.85 4.72 -20.65
C ILE A 148 -18.66 3.76 -20.40
N PHE A 149 -18.86 2.50 -20.75
CA PHE A 149 -17.80 1.48 -20.68
C PHE A 149 -16.97 1.47 -21.97
N THR A 150 -15.92 2.28 -21.98
CA THR A 150 -15.06 2.45 -23.16
C THR A 150 -14.07 1.29 -23.35
N PRO A 151 -13.51 1.09 -24.57
CA PRO A 151 -12.42 0.12 -24.79
C PRO A 151 -11.19 0.35 -23.90
N PHE A 152 -10.90 1.61 -23.55
CA PHE A 152 -9.82 1.95 -22.61
C PHE A 152 -10.11 1.38 -21.21
N ILE A 153 -11.31 1.61 -20.68
CA ILE A 153 -11.74 1.09 -19.37
C ILE A 153 -11.71 -0.44 -19.38
N SER A 154 -12.27 -1.07 -20.43
CA SER A 154 -12.28 -2.52 -20.61
C SER A 154 -10.86 -3.10 -20.58
N GLY A 155 -9.94 -2.53 -21.34
CA GLY A 155 -8.54 -2.98 -21.39
C GLY A 155 -7.82 -2.77 -20.05
N TRP A 156 -8.12 -1.70 -19.33
CA TRP A 156 -7.57 -1.47 -17.99
C TRP A 156 -8.10 -2.50 -17.00
N CYS A 157 -9.42 -2.73 -16.94
CA CYS A 157 -10.04 -3.74 -16.09
C CYS A 157 -9.47 -5.13 -16.35
N THR A 158 -9.31 -5.53 -17.60
CA THR A 158 -8.75 -6.83 -17.99
C THR A 158 -7.33 -7.02 -17.45
N ARG A 159 -6.46 -6.00 -17.60
CA ARG A 159 -5.08 -6.07 -17.07
C ARG A 159 -5.03 -6.13 -15.55
N VAL A 160 -5.84 -5.33 -14.87
CA VAL A 160 -5.91 -5.32 -13.40
C VAL A 160 -6.48 -6.65 -12.89
N ALA A 161 -7.58 -7.13 -13.45
CA ALA A 161 -8.18 -8.38 -13.04
C ALA A 161 -7.25 -9.58 -13.24
N ALA A 162 -6.49 -9.62 -14.35
CA ALA A 162 -5.50 -10.67 -14.60
C ALA A 162 -4.38 -10.71 -13.53
N SER A 163 -3.99 -9.56 -12.97
CA SER A 163 -2.90 -9.46 -11.98
C SER A 163 -3.37 -9.45 -10.52
N GLN A 164 -4.63 -9.02 -10.28
CA GLN A 164 -5.17 -8.77 -8.94
C GLN A 164 -6.52 -9.46 -8.68
N GLY A 165 -7.01 -10.27 -9.63
CA GLY A 165 -8.19 -11.13 -9.45
C GLY A 165 -9.53 -10.46 -9.69
N GLY A 166 -9.61 -9.14 -9.88
CA GLY A 166 -10.85 -8.41 -10.13
C GLY A 166 -10.69 -6.90 -9.98
N ILE A 167 -11.81 -6.21 -9.92
CA ILE A 167 -11.92 -4.75 -9.82
C ILE A 167 -12.81 -4.41 -8.63
N ILE A 168 -12.44 -3.41 -7.85
CA ILE A 168 -13.34 -2.80 -6.87
C ILE A 168 -14.11 -1.69 -7.57
N ALA A 169 -15.42 -1.70 -7.43
CA ALA A 169 -16.32 -0.73 -8.04
C ALA A 169 -17.20 -0.04 -6.98
N GLU A 170 -17.26 1.28 -7.04
CA GLU A 170 -18.00 2.09 -6.06
C GLU A 170 -18.78 3.20 -6.76
N PRO A 171 -19.98 3.55 -6.27
CA PRO A 171 -20.64 4.78 -6.68
C PRO A 171 -19.84 6.00 -6.21
N ILE A 172 -20.07 7.13 -6.86
CA ILE A 172 -19.50 8.41 -6.44
C ILE A 172 -20.48 9.15 -5.56
N TYR A 173 -20.06 9.47 -4.35
CA TYR A 173 -20.85 10.26 -3.40
C TYR A 173 -20.40 11.73 -3.42
N ASN A 174 -21.31 12.63 -3.00
CA ASN A 174 -20.99 14.04 -2.80
C ASN A 174 -20.20 14.21 -1.47
N LYS A 175 -18.93 13.84 -1.51
CA LYS A 175 -18.04 13.88 -0.36
C LYS A 175 -17.75 15.33 0.02
N VAL A 176 -17.93 15.68 1.30
CA VAL A 176 -17.67 17.01 1.86
C VAL A 176 -16.38 17.08 2.65
N GLU A 177 -15.97 15.97 3.26
CA GLU A 177 -14.75 15.90 4.07
C GLU A 177 -14.10 14.52 3.97
N ASP A 178 -12.78 14.46 4.09
CA ASP A 178 -11.99 13.26 4.25
C ASP A 178 -11.48 13.18 5.69
N PHE A 179 -11.54 12.00 6.28
CA PHE A 179 -10.86 11.73 7.53
C PHE A 179 -10.16 10.36 7.45
N ALA A 180 -9.16 10.15 8.30
CA ALA A 180 -8.49 8.88 8.47
C ALA A 180 -8.45 8.50 9.95
N MET A 181 -8.46 7.20 10.22
CA MET A 181 -8.13 6.65 11.53
C MET A 181 -6.92 5.76 11.37
N GLU A 182 -5.96 5.90 12.28
CA GLU A 182 -4.78 5.07 12.34
C GLU A 182 -4.85 4.22 13.60
N PHE A 183 -4.54 2.94 13.46
CA PHE A 183 -4.59 1.98 14.55
C PHE A 183 -3.22 1.34 14.71
N TYR A 184 -2.82 1.17 15.94
CA TYR A 184 -1.72 0.30 16.30
C TYR A 184 -2.27 -1.05 16.72
N SER A 185 -1.68 -2.13 16.23
CA SER A 185 -2.02 -3.50 16.60
C SER A 185 -0.79 -4.20 17.14
N ASP A 186 -0.93 -4.83 18.27
CA ASP A 186 0.08 -5.68 18.90
C ASP A 186 -0.07 -7.17 18.55
N GLY A 187 -0.99 -7.47 17.64
CA GLY A 187 -1.27 -8.82 17.13
C GLY A 187 -2.60 -9.42 17.55
#